data_ff17109c5b87aa60739ba7b3546e2726
#
_entry.id   ff17109c5b87aa60739ba7b3546e2726
#
_cell.length_a   1.000
_cell.length_b   1.000
_cell.length_c   1.000
_cell.angle_alpha   90.00
_cell.angle_beta   90.00
_cell.angle_gamma   90.00
#
_symmetry.space_group_name_H-M   'P 1'
#
loop_
_entity.id
_entity.type
_entity.pdbx_description
1 polymer ?
#
loop_
_entity_poly.entity_id
_entity_poly.type
_entity_poly.pdbx_seq_one_letter_code
_entity_poly.pdbx_strand_id
1 'polypeptide(L)'
;MKNIPRLRFAHLPTPIEEMPRLSTALDGPRLFIKRDDQTGLAFGGNKTRKLEFLLAEAEAHKARTIITAGAVQSNHCRQTAAAAARFGMDCILVLYGEKPGQKSANLMLDELFGAEIVWTDRDHRDEALNLAFTKAEAEGRHPYLAPYGGSSPTGALGYVFAMEEFVQQGLLVDWIVFSSSSGGTQSGMVLGAKLFGYKGKLMGISIDEPQAILQDRCARLASESAVKLEERAVFTSRDVIVNSEYCSAGYGVLTDLEREAIRLFAKTEGILLDPVYTGRAAGGMIDLVRKGFFTRNQTVLLWHTGGTTALFADQYQNQL
;
A
#
# COMPACT_ATOMS: atom_id res chain seq x y z
N MET A 1 11.21 18.00 -13.93
CA MET A 1 10.16 16.99 -13.64
C MET A 1 8.90 17.36 -14.42
N LYS A 2 8.39 16.42 -15.20
CA LYS A 2 7.17 16.59 -15.99
C LYS A 2 5.93 16.67 -15.10
N ASN A 3 5.00 17.56 -15.43
CA ASN A 3 3.70 17.62 -14.77
C ASN A 3 2.82 16.45 -15.28
N ILE A 4 2.45 15.56 -14.39
CA ILE A 4 1.60 14.39 -14.69
C ILE A 4 0.17 14.68 -14.22
N PRO A 5 -0.86 14.42 -15.05
CA PRO A 5 -2.25 14.57 -14.64
C PRO A 5 -2.56 13.78 -13.35
N ARG A 6 -3.32 14.42 -12.46
CA ARG A 6 -3.69 13.85 -11.16
C ARG A 6 -5.09 14.31 -10.77
N LEU A 7 -5.98 13.41 -10.47
CA LEU A 7 -7.26 13.70 -9.82
C LEU A 7 -7.04 13.86 -8.32
N ARG A 8 -7.35 15.03 -7.77
CA ARG A 8 -7.12 15.29 -6.34
C ARG A 8 -8.36 14.92 -5.53
N PHE A 9 -8.32 13.80 -4.83
CA PHE A 9 -9.40 13.35 -3.95
C PHE A 9 -8.93 12.74 -2.62
N ALA A 10 -7.64 12.60 -2.43
CA ALA A 10 -7.07 12.22 -1.13
C ALA A 10 -7.09 13.42 -0.17
N HIS A 11 -7.30 13.14 1.12
CA HIS A 11 -7.12 14.12 2.19
C HIS A 11 -5.62 14.25 2.49
N LEU A 12 -5.02 15.34 2.04
CA LEU A 12 -3.57 15.59 2.13
C LEU A 12 -3.32 17.02 2.63
N PRO A 13 -2.20 17.26 3.34
CA PRO A 13 -1.23 16.27 3.77
C PRO A 13 -1.76 15.36 4.87
N THR A 14 -1.34 14.09 4.90
CA THR A 14 -1.67 13.21 6.02
C THR A 14 -0.86 13.58 7.26
N PRO A 15 -1.41 13.42 8.49
CA PRO A 15 -0.71 13.75 9.72
C PRO A 15 0.56 12.92 9.92
N ILE A 16 1.51 13.52 10.65
CA ILE A 16 2.63 12.83 11.29
C ILE A 16 2.42 13.00 12.80
N GLU A 17 2.38 11.89 13.52
CA GLU A 17 2.13 11.88 14.96
C GLU A 17 3.31 11.22 15.68
N GLU A 18 3.73 11.75 16.84
CA GLU A 18 4.71 11.10 17.71
C GLU A 18 4.01 10.00 18.51
N MET A 19 4.72 8.89 18.75
CA MET A 19 4.24 7.74 19.52
C MET A 19 5.03 7.60 20.84
N PRO A 20 4.86 8.51 21.82
CA PRO A 20 5.71 8.57 23.00
C PRO A 20 5.50 7.39 23.96
N ARG A 21 4.27 6.88 24.05
CA ARG A 21 3.97 5.74 24.94
C ARG A 21 4.55 4.44 24.38
N LEU A 22 4.53 4.29 23.06
CA LEU A 22 5.15 3.15 22.38
C LEU A 22 6.68 3.24 22.50
N SER A 23 7.28 4.41 22.29
CA SER A 23 8.72 4.64 22.49
C SER A 23 9.16 4.26 23.90
N THR A 24 8.40 4.69 24.90
CA THR A 24 8.65 4.33 26.31
C THR A 24 8.49 2.84 26.58
N ALA A 25 7.43 2.22 26.06
CA ALA A 25 7.16 0.78 26.25
C ALA A 25 8.25 -0.12 25.65
N LEU A 26 8.90 0.34 24.59
CA LEU A 26 9.99 -0.39 23.93
C LEU A 26 11.38 -0.02 24.45
N ASP A 27 11.50 0.97 25.34
CA ASP A 27 12.78 1.54 25.79
C ASP A 27 13.74 1.81 24.62
N GLY A 28 13.18 2.33 23.52
CA GLY A 28 13.80 2.42 22.19
C GLY A 28 14.02 3.84 21.69
N PRO A 29 14.12 4.00 20.36
CA PRO A 29 14.25 5.29 19.68
C PRO A 29 12.98 6.14 19.82
N ARG A 30 13.04 7.40 19.39
CA ARG A 30 11.82 8.20 19.17
C ARG A 30 11.03 7.62 18.00
N LEU A 31 9.76 7.31 18.24
CA LEU A 31 8.90 6.71 17.24
C LEU A 31 7.84 7.70 16.76
N PHE A 32 7.63 7.72 15.45
CA PHE A 32 6.60 8.51 14.77
C PHE A 32 5.78 7.62 13.84
N ILE A 33 4.59 8.10 13.48
CA ILE A 33 3.74 7.45 12.49
C ILE A 33 3.23 8.45 11.45
N LYS A 34 3.30 8.10 10.16
CA LYS A 34 2.66 8.83 9.06
C LYS A 34 1.33 8.18 8.74
N ARG A 35 0.25 8.94 8.82
CA ARG A 35 -1.14 8.45 8.87
C ARG A 35 -1.80 8.37 7.49
N ASP A 36 -1.25 7.54 6.57
CA ASP A 36 -1.91 7.32 5.27
C ASP A 36 -3.19 6.48 5.38
N ASP A 37 -3.48 5.87 6.52
CA ASP A 37 -4.82 5.36 6.86
C ASP A 37 -5.89 6.46 6.84
N GLN A 38 -5.51 7.73 6.94
CA GLN A 38 -6.40 8.89 6.92
C GLN A 38 -6.49 9.61 5.57
N THR A 39 -6.09 8.98 4.47
CA THR A 39 -6.22 9.55 3.12
C THR A 39 -7.67 9.72 2.62
N GLY A 40 -8.66 9.32 3.40
CA GLY A 40 -10.08 9.67 3.25
C GLY A 40 -10.90 8.62 2.51
N LEU A 41 -10.62 8.32 1.25
CA LEU A 41 -11.47 7.45 0.42
C LEU A 41 -11.65 6.05 1.04
N ALA A 42 -12.89 5.69 1.37
CA ALA A 42 -13.28 4.35 1.80
C ALA A 42 -12.33 3.79 2.89
N PHE A 43 -12.25 4.45 4.03
CA PHE A 43 -11.32 4.15 5.14
C PHE A 43 -9.84 4.37 4.84
N GLY A 44 -9.50 5.13 3.81
CA GLY A 44 -8.13 5.54 3.52
C GLY A 44 -7.16 4.40 3.17
N GLY A 45 -5.90 4.77 3.08
CA GLY A 45 -4.79 3.88 2.78
C GLY A 45 -3.97 4.33 1.57
N ASN A 46 -2.85 3.65 1.37
CA ASN A 46 -1.85 3.98 0.35
C ASN A 46 -2.39 3.95 -1.10
N LYS A 47 -3.48 3.22 -1.34
CA LYS A 47 -4.02 3.08 -2.69
C LYS A 47 -4.70 4.36 -3.17
N THR A 48 -5.26 5.16 -2.28
CA THR A 48 -5.85 6.46 -2.61
C THR A 48 -4.84 7.35 -3.35
N ARG A 49 -3.61 7.47 -2.85
CA ARG A 49 -2.55 8.25 -3.50
C ARG A 49 -2.21 7.75 -4.90
N LYS A 50 -2.19 6.43 -5.09
CA LYS A 50 -1.90 5.80 -6.39
C LYS A 50 -3.05 5.99 -7.38
N LEU A 51 -4.28 5.83 -6.88
CA LEU A 51 -5.50 5.96 -7.68
C LEU A 51 -5.72 7.37 -8.21
N GLU A 52 -5.25 8.41 -7.53
CA GLU A 52 -5.29 9.77 -8.06
C GLU A 52 -4.59 9.91 -9.43
N PHE A 53 -3.50 9.16 -9.65
CA PHE A 53 -2.79 9.14 -10.94
C PHE A 53 -3.37 8.13 -11.91
N LEU A 54 -3.73 6.93 -11.43
CA LEU A 54 -4.28 5.88 -12.27
C LEU A 54 -5.65 6.28 -12.86
N LEU A 55 -6.50 6.92 -12.08
CA LEU A 55 -7.79 7.42 -12.61
C LEU A 55 -7.62 8.58 -13.57
N ALA A 56 -6.67 9.47 -13.34
CA ALA A 56 -6.36 10.52 -14.32
C ALA A 56 -5.87 9.93 -15.65
N GLU A 57 -5.09 8.84 -15.60
CA GLU A 57 -4.69 8.10 -16.81
C GLU A 57 -5.88 7.39 -17.45
N ALA A 58 -6.78 6.77 -16.67
CA ALA A 58 -8.00 6.15 -17.16
C ALA A 58 -8.93 7.18 -17.87
N GLU A 59 -9.12 8.35 -17.27
CA GLU A 59 -9.89 9.45 -17.91
C GLU A 59 -9.27 9.90 -19.25
N ALA A 60 -7.94 10.03 -19.29
CA ALA A 60 -7.23 10.38 -20.53
C ALA A 60 -7.46 9.33 -21.64
N HIS A 61 -7.65 8.06 -21.27
CA HIS A 61 -8.04 6.96 -22.15
C HIS A 61 -9.55 6.87 -22.40
N LYS A 62 -10.35 7.80 -21.86
CA LYS A 62 -11.83 7.79 -21.96
C LYS A 62 -12.45 6.50 -21.42
N ALA A 63 -11.82 5.91 -20.41
CA ALA A 63 -12.30 4.70 -19.78
C ALA A 63 -13.65 4.95 -19.06
N ARG A 64 -14.55 3.96 -19.13
CA ARG A 64 -15.82 3.96 -18.42
C ARG A 64 -15.91 2.84 -17.41
N THR A 65 -14.99 1.88 -17.49
CA THR A 65 -14.89 0.74 -16.57
C THR A 65 -13.46 0.58 -16.08
N ILE A 66 -13.27 0.47 -14.79
CA ILE A 66 -11.98 0.14 -14.18
C ILE A 66 -11.97 -1.35 -13.83
N ILE A 67 -10.94 -2.05 -14.27
CA ILE A 67 -10.76 -3.48 -13.96
C ILE A 67 -9.47 -3.65 -13.16
N THR A 68 -9.50 -4.43 -12.08
CA THR A 68 -8.30 -4.80 -11.34
C THR A 68 -8.46 -6.16 -10.68
N ALA A 69 -7.36 -6.70 -10.13
CA ALA A 69 -7.37 -7.97 -9.42
C ALA A 69 -6.80 -7.85 -8.00
N GLY A 70 -7.21 -8.76 -7.13
CA GLY A 70 -6.70 -8.88 -5.77
C GLY A 70 -7.19 -10.12 -5.04
N ALA A 71 -6.64 -10.35 -3.84
CA ALA A 71 -7.20 -11.34 -2.92
C ALA A 71 -8.57 -10.87 -2.42
N VAL A 72 -9.39 -11.77 -1.85
CA VAL A 72 -10.74 -11.49 -1.36
C VAL A 72 -10.81 -10.26 -0.44
N GLN A 73 -9.80 -10.06 0.42
CA GLN A 73 -9.73 -8.91 1.33
C GLN A 73 -8.74 -7.84 0.85
N SER A 74 -8.66 -7.61 -0.47
CA SER A 74 -7.74 -6.64 -1.05
C SER A 74 -8.13 -5.20 -0.74
N ASN A 75 -7.23 -4.46 -0.07
CA ASN A 75 -7.38 -3.01 0.11
C ASN A 75 -7.31 -2.24 -1.21
N HIS A 76 -6.62 -2.80 -2.23
CA HIS A 76 -6.56 -2.19 -3.55
C HIS A 76 -7.92 -2.30 -4.25
N CYS A 77 -8.53 -3.48 -4.26
CA CYS A 77 -9.85 -3.70 -4.85
C CYS A 77 -10.88 -2.75 -4.22
N ARG A 78 -10.98 -2.71 -2.89
CA ARG A 78 -11.89 -1.81 -2.17
C ARG A 78 -11.72 -0.35 -2.59
N GLN A 79 -10.49 0.16 -2.55
CA GLN A 79 -10.27 1.57 -2.89
C GLN A 79 -10.47 1.85 -4.38
N THR A 80 -10.21 0.87 -5.25
CA THR A 80 -10.51 0.99 -6.68
C THR A 80 -12.01 1.04 -6.94
N ALA A 81 -12.80 0.17 -6.30
CA ALA A 81 -14.26 0.20 -6.39
C ALA A 81 -14.82 1.52 -5.87
N ALA A 82 -14.36 1.99 -4.71
CA ALA A 82 -14.79 3.27 -4.15
C ALA A 82 -14.42 4.46 -5.06
N ALA A 83 -13.25 4.44 -5.67
CA ALA A 83 -12.81 5.47 -6.59
C ALA A 83 -13.64 5.45 -7.89
N ALA A 84 -13.88 4.27 -8.47
CA ALA A 84 -14.75 4.11 -9.64
C ALA A 84 -16.15 4.66 -9.36
N ALA A 85 -16.78 4.27 -8.24
CA ALA A 85 -18.09 4.77 -7.84
C ALA A 85 -18.10 6.30 -7.70
N ARG A 86 -17.07 6.88 -7.08
CA ARG A 86 -16.95 8.34 -6.89
C ARG A 86 -16.87 9.11 -8.20
N PHE A 87 -16.24 8.55 -9.23
CA PHE A 87 -16.03 9.19 -10.54
C PHE A 87 -17.01 8.69 -11.63
N GLY A 88 -18.06 7.94 -11.23
CA GLY A 88 -19.10 7.49 -12.15
C GLY A 88 -18.62 6.46 -13.18
N MET A 89 -17.62 5.67 -12.82
CA MET A 89 -17.12 4.57 -13.63
C MET A 89 -17.64 3.23 -13.09
N ASP A 90 -17.86 2.26 -13.99
CA ASP A 90 -18.06 0.87 -13.57
C ASP A 90 -16.78 0.28 -13.00
N CYS A 91 -16.92 -0.74 -12.15
CA CYS A 91 -15.78 -1.45 -11.58
C CYS A 91 -15.96 -2.97 -11.71
N ILE A 92 -14.95 -3.65 -12.24
CA ILE A 92 -14.87 -5.11 -12.25
C ILE A 92 -13.66 -5.54 -11.39
N LEU A 93 -13.92 -6.37 -10.39
CA LEU A 93 -12.88 -6.91 -9.50
C LEU A 93 -12.70 -8.40 -9.74
N VAL A 94 -11.52 -8.78 -10.20
CA VAL A 94 -11.12 -10.18 -10.32
C VAL A 94 -10.51 -10.62 -9.00
N LEU A 95 -11.31 -11.30 -8.17
CA LEU A 95 -10.91 -11.73 -6.83
C LEU A 95 -10.46 -13.18 -6.84
N TYR A 96 -9.24 -13.43 -6.34
CA TYR A 96 -8.71 -14.78 -6.19
C TYR A 96 -8.75 -15.24 -4.73
N GLY A 97 -9.09 -16.51 -4.54
CA GLY A 97 -9.25 -17.18 -3.26
C GLY A 97 -10.61 -17.85 -3.15
N GLU A 98 -10.82 -18.52 -2.02
CA GLU A 98 -12.12 -19.14 -1.75
C GLU A 98 -13.21 -18.09 -1.54
N LYS A 99 -14.33 -18.27 -2.21
CA LYS A 99 -15.50 -17.41 -2.01
C LYS A 99 -16.05 -17.65 -0.61
N PRO A 100 -16.05 -16.65 0.29
CA PRO A 100 -16.51 -16.84 1.64
C PRO A 100 -18.03 -17.06 1.70
N GLY A 101 -18.48 -17.83 2.68
CA GLY A 101 -19.93 -18.04 2.93
C GLY A 101 -20.63 -16.77 3.41
N GLN A 102 -19.92 -15.91 4.15
CA GLN A 102 -20.41 -14.62 4.61
C GLN A 102 -19.50 -13.50 4.09
N LYS A 103 -20.12 -12.42 3.63
CA LYS A 103 -19.38 -11.24 3.15
C LYS A 103 -19.03 -10.36 4.33
N SER A 104 -17.75 -10.04 4.49
CA SER A 104 -17.25 -9.19 5.57
C SER A 104 -16.16 -8.25 5.08
N ALA A 105 -15.89 -7.22 5.84
CA ALA A 105 -14.79 -6.28 5.62
C ALA A 105 -14.70 -5.74 4.18
N ASN A 106 -13.56 -5.91 3.50
CA ASN A 106 -13.35 -5.35 2.15
C ASN A 106 -14.33 -5.91 1.12
N LEU A 107 -14.63 -7.22 1.13
CA LEU A 107 -15.58 -7.83 0.18
C LEU A 107 -16.99 -7.23 0.30
N MET A 108 -17.46 -6.98 1.52
CA MET A 108 -18.75 -6.33 1.74
C MET A 108 -18.74 -4.90 1.16
N LEU A 109 -17.64 -4.18 1.34
CA LEU A 109 -17.50 -2.82 0.82
C LEU A 109 -17.38 -2.78 -0.70
N ASP A 110 -16.71 -3.75 -1.32
CA ASP A 110 -16.62 -3.87 -2.78
C ASP A 110 -18.01 -3.93 -3.43
N GLU A 111 -18.91 -4.72 -2.84
CA GLU A 111 -20.30 -4.81 -3.32
C GLU A 111 -21.12 -3.55 -3.02
N LEU A 112 -20.92 -2.93 -1.84
CA LEU A 112 -21.60 -1.66 -1.52
C LEU A 112 -21.21 -0.54 -2.50
N PHE A 113 -19.98 -0.56 -3.02
CA PHE A 113 -19.53 0.37 -4.07
C PHE A 113 -20.01 -0.04 -5.48
N GLY A 114 -20.76 -1.13 -5.62
CA GLY A 114 -21.34 -1.57 -6.89
C GLY A 114 -20.37 -2.29 -7.81
N ALA A 115 -19.27 -2.83 -7.29
CA ALA A 115 -18.31 -3.57 -8.10
C ALA A 115 -18.88 -4.92 -8.57
N GLU A 116 -18.68 -5.24 -9.85
CA GLU A 116 -18.89 -6.58 -10.41
C GLU A 116 -17.74 -7.47 -9.98
N ILE A 117 -18.04 -8.64 -9.37
CA ILE A 117 -17.01 -9.55 -8.87
C ILE A 117 -16.90 -10.78 -9.76
N VAL A 118 -15.70 -10.99 -10.30
CA VAL A 118 -15.30 -12.19 -11.02
C VAL A 118 -14.42 -13.04 -10.12
N TRP A 119 -14.84 -14.27 -9.85
CA TRP A 119 -14.09 -15.20 -8.99
C TRP A 119 -13.11 -16.03 -9.78
N THR A 120 -11.90 -16.22 -9.24
CA THR A 120 -10.85 -17.07 -9.79
C THR A 120 -9.99 -17.65 -8.66
N ASP A 121 -9.04 -18.50 -9.00
CA ASP A 121 -7.93 -18.87 -8.13
C ASP A 121 -6.68 -18.02 -8.42
N ARG A 122 -5.62 -18.24 -7.64
CA ARG A 122 -4.40 -17.43 -7.74
C ARG A 122 -3.64 -17.67 -9.06
N ASP A 123 -3.66 -18.90 -9.53
CA ASP A 123 -2.88 -19.30 -10.72
C ASP A 123 -3.52 -18.83 -12.02
N HIS A 124 -4.85 -18.74 -12.06
CA HIS A 124 -5.61 -18.26 -13.23
C HIS A 124 -5.98 -16.78 -13.15
N ARG A 125 -5.44 -16.04 -12.18
CA ARG A 125 -5.75 -14.61 -11.98
C ARG A 125 -5.54 -13.78 -13.24
N ASP A 126 -4.41 -13.91 -13.90
CA ASP A 126 -4.05 -13.08 -15.04
C ASP A 126 -4.88 -13.45 -16.28
N GLU A 127 -5.25 -14.73 -16.44
CA GLU A 127 -6.18 -15.19 -17.48
C GLU A 127 -7.58 -14.60 -17.25
N ALA A 128 -8.11 -14.72 -16.04
CA ALA A 128 -9.42 -14.17 -15.69
C ALA A 128 -9.48 -12.64 -15.85
N LEU A 129 -8.38 -11.95 -15.54
CA LEU A 129 -8.25 -10.51 -15.70
C LEU A 129 -8.31 -10.11 -17.19
N ASN A 130 -7.56 -10.82 -18.05
CA ASN A 130 -7.58 -10.60 -19.50
C ASN A 130 -8.95 -10.91 -20.12
N LEU A 131 -9.61 -11.97 -19.66
CA LEU A 131 -10.95 -12.33 -20.10
C LEU A 131 -11.97 -11.26 -19.74
N ALA A 132 -11.92 -10.76 -18.48
CA ALA A 132 -12.80 -9.68 -18.04
C ALA A 132 -12.57 -8.39 -18.84
N PHE A 133 -11.33 -8.08 -19.17
CA PHE A 133 -10.98 -6.93 -20.02
C PHE A 133 -11.55 -7.07 -21.43
N THR A 134 -11.26 -8.20 -22.11
CA THR A 134 -11.71 -8.46 -23.49
C THR A 134 -13.24 -8.48 -23.57
N LYS A 135 -13.92 -9.05 -22.59
CA LYS A 135 -15.38 -9.05 -22.51
C LYS A 135 -15.93 -7.62 -22.38
N ALA A 136 -15.40 -6.83 -21.45
CA ALA A 136 -15.83 -5.45 -21.25
C ALA A 136 -15.56 -4.58 -22.49
N GLU A 137 -14.47 -4.82 -23.21
CA GLU A 137 -14.16 -4.14 -24.47
C GLU A 137 -15.17 -4.50 -25.57
N ALA A 138 -15.48 -5.79 -25.74
CA ALA A 138 -16.48 -6.27 -26.70
C ALA A 138 -17.89 -5.72 -26.41
N GLU A 139 -18.22 -5.50 -25.15
CA GLU A 139 -19.47 -4.87 -24.69
C GLU A 139 -19.48 -3.34 -24.84
N GLY A 140 -18.39 -2.74 -25.33
CA GLY A 140 -18.25 -1.29 -25.49
C GLY A 140 -18.16 -0.52 -24.18
N ARG A 141 -17.70 -1.16 -23.09
CA ARG A 141 -17.56 -0.55 -21.77
C ARG A 141 -16.29 0.28 -21.60
N HIS A 142 -15.43 0.35 -22.61
CA HIS A 142 -14.16 1.10 -22.58
C HIS A 142 -13.33 0.85 -21.32
N PRO A 143 -12.81 -0.37 -21.12
CA PRO A 143 -12.12 -0.73 -19.89
C PRO A 143 -10.73 -0.11 -19.78
N TYR A 144 -10.32 0.22 -18.55
CA TYR A 144 -8.95 0.52 -18.17
C TYR A 144 -8.48 -0.51 -17.14
N LEU A 145 -7.33 -1.12 -17.37
CA LEU A 145 -6.74 -2.10 -16.46
C LEU A 145 -5.87 -1.39 -15.43
N ALA A 146 -6.39 -1.23 -14.22
CA ALA A 146 -5.59 -0.77 -13.09
C ALA A 146 -4.66 -1.89 -12.61
N PRO A 147 -3.34 -1.67 -12.59
CA PRO A 147 -2.37 -2.73 -12.26
C PRO A 147 -2.58 -3.29 -10.84
N TYR A 148 -2.23 -4.57 -10.65
CA TYR A 148 -2.27 -5.23 -9.34
C TYR A 148 -1.62 -4.38 -8.25
N GLY A 149 -2.37 -4.11 -7.16
CA GLY A 149 -1.91 -3.26 -6.08
C GLY A 149 -1.64 -1.79 -6.46
N GLY A 150 -2.07 -1.35 -7.65
CA GLY A 150 -1.76 -0.04 -8.20
C GLY A 150 -0.26 0.15 -8.48
N SER A 151 0.46 -0.94 -8.76
CA SER A 151 1.92 -0.93 -8.90
C SER A 151 2.34 -0.87 -10.36
N SER A 152 2.42 0.33 -10.89
CA SER A 152 2.93 0.70 -12.21
C SER A 152 3.73 2.00 -12.09
N PRO A 153 4.44 2.42 -13.15
CA PRO A 153 5.10 3.73 -13.16
C PRO A 153 4.15 4.89 -12.84
N THR A 154 2.90 4.84 -13.32
CA THR A 154 1.87 5.84 -13.02
C THR A 154 1.44 5.79 -11.56
N GLY A 155 1.10 4.62 -11.04
CA GLY A 155 0.64 4.48 -9.66
C GLY A 155 1.72 4.79 -8.62
N ALA A 156 2.99 4.47 -8.91
CA ALA A 156 4.11 4.76 -8.04
C ALA A 156 4.30 6.27 -7.79
N LEU A 157 3.86 7.12 -8.73
CA LEU A 157 3.90 8.58 -8.57
C LEU A 157 3.15 9.06 -7.33
N GLY A 158 2.11 8.36 -6.91
CA GLY A 158 1.41 8.64 -5.66
C GLY A 158 2.35 8.69 -4.46
N TYR A 159 3.39 7.84 -4.47
CA TYR A 159 4.40 7.81 -3.41
C TYR A 159 5.66 8.62 -3.70
N VAL A 160 5.93 8.96 -4.94
CA VAL A 160 6.92 10.00 -5.26
C VAL A 160 6.49 11.32 -4.61
N PHE A 161 5.26 11.73 -4.83
CA PHE A 161 4.72 12.98 -4.26
C PHE A 161 4.34 12.86 -2.77
N ALA A 162 4.17 11.66 -2.24
CA ALA A 162 4.07 11.46 -0.79
C ALA A 162 5.40 11.75 -0.08
N MET A 163 6.52 11.45 -0.72
CA MET A 163 7.84 11.83 -0.19
C MET A 163 8.10 13.34 -0.29
N GLU A 164 7.62 14.02 -1.35
CA GLU A 164 7.63 15.48 -1.41
C GLU A 164 6.88 16.08 -0.22
N GLU A 165 5.63 15.62 0.00
CA GLU A 165 4.81 16.03 1.13
C GLU A 165 5.52 15.83 2.47
N PHE A 166 6.12 14.65 2.65
CA PHE A 166 6.84 14.31 3.88
C PHE A 166 8.03 15.25 4.13
N VAL A 167 8.83 15.51 3.11
CA VAL A 167 9.98 16.44 3.22
C VAL A 167 9.50 17.86 3.53
N GLN A 168 8.41 18.31 2.93
CA GLN A 168 7.81 19.63 3.19
C GLN A 168 7.24 19.74 4.61
N GLN A 169 6.84 18.65 5.25
CA GLN A 169 6.41 18.63 6.65
C GLN A 169 7.56 18.84 7.65
N GLY A 170 8.81 18.75 7.21
CA GLY A 170 9.99 19.19 7.94
C GLY A 170 10.46 18.26 9.07
N LEU A 171 9.85 17.10 9.28
CA LEU A 171 10.31 16.13 10.28
C LEU A 171 11.55 15.39 9.77
N LEU A 172 12.64 15.46 10.54
CA LEU A 172 13.85 14.69 10.26
C LEU A 172 13.77 13.33 10.94
N VAL A 173 13.83 12.27 10.16
CA VAL A 173 13.88 10.90 10.68
C VAL A 173 15.02 10.12 10.03
N ASP A 174 15.65 9.23 10.81
CA ASP A 174 16.75 8.39 10.33
C ASP A 174 16.23 7.21 9.48
N TRP A 175 15.08 6.68 9.86
CA TRP A 175 14.46 5.53 9.22
C TRP A 175 12.97 5.72 9.00
N ILE A 176 12.50 5.38 7.81
CA ILE A 176 11.09 5.15 7.51
C ILE A 176 10.89 3.66 7.27
N VAL A 177 10.01 3.04 8.06
CA VAL A 177 9.63 1.62 7.95
C VAL A 177 8.20 1.52 7.43
N PHE A 178 7.95 0.61 6.50
CA PHE A 178 6.63 0.40 5.90
C PHE A 178 6.48 -1.00 5.34
N SER A 179 5.24 -1.42 5.07
CA SER A 179 4.94 -2.70 4.40
C SER A 179 5.22 -2.64 2.90
N SER A 180 5.88 -3.67 2.36
CA SER A 180 6.15 -3.81 0.92
C SER A 180 5.77 -5.19 0.41
N SER A 181 5.02 -5.25 -0.70
CA SER A 181 4.58 -6.48 -1.38
C SER A 181 4.66 -6.29 -2.90
N SER A 182 3.67 -5.69 -3.56
CA SER A 182 3.69 -5.43 -5.01
C SER A 182 4.73 -4.40 -5.48
N GLY A 183 5.41 -3.70 -4.57
CA GLY A 183 6.54 -2.81 -4.83
C GLY A 183 6.21 -1.34 -5.12
N GLY A 184 5.03 -0.99 -5.64
CA GLY A 184 4.73 0.37 -6.12
C GLY A 184 4.80 1.47 -5.07
N THR A 185 4.53 1.18 -3.79
CA THR A 185 4.72 2.14 -2.70
C THR A 185 6.21 2.41 -2.48
N GLN A 186 6.99 1.36 -2.29
CA GLN A 186 8.43 1.45 -2.06
C GLN A 186 9.17 2.09 -3.22
N SER A 187 8.83 1.74 -4.46
CA SER A 187 9.43 2.32 -5.67
C SER A 187 9.21 3.83 -5.74
N GLY A 188 7.98 4.28 -5.47
CA GLY A 188 7.66 5.70 -5.42
C GLY A 188 8.42 6.42 -4.31
N MET A 189 8.52 5.82 -3.11
CA MET A 189 9.27 6.40 -1.99
C MET A 189 10.77 6.50 -2.30
N VAL A 190 11.38 5.47 -2.90
CA VAL A 190 12.79 5.46 -3.28
C VAL A 190 13.10 6.56 -4.30
N LEU A 191 12.27 6.69 -5.34
CA LEU A 191 12.43 7.77 -6.31
C LEU A 191 12.19 9.14 -5.68
N GLY A 192 11.11 9.30 -4.92
CA GLY A 192 10.78 10.57 -4.25
C GLY A 192 11.85 10.99 -3.25
N ALA A 193 12.42 10.07 -2.48
CA ALA A 193 13.54 10.36 -1.58
C ALA A 193 14.72 10.97 -2.31
N LYS A 194 15.08 10.42 -3.49
CA LYS A 194 16.16 10.97 -4.33
C LYS A 194 15.82 12.34 -4.89
N LEU A 195 14.60 12.52 -5.41
CA LEU A 195 14.19 13.78 -6.07
C LEU A 195 14.04 14.93 -5.08
N PHE A 196 13.50 14.68 -3.90
CA PHE A 196 13.21 15.71 -2.89
C PHE A 196 14.25 15.77 -1.76
N GLY A 197 15.34 15.02 -1.89
CA GLY A 197 16.51 15.18 -1.02
C GLY A 197 16.34 14.61 0.38
N TYR A 198 15.44 13.63 0.61
CA TYR A 198 15.37 12.90 1.88
C TYR A 198 16.68 12.13 2.13
N LYS A 199 17.23 12.27 3.34
CA LYS A 199 18.57 11.74 3.70
C LYS A 199 18.54 10.49 4.57
N GLY A 200 17.39 10.18 5.16
CA GLY A 200 17.22 8.97 5.97
C GLY A 200 17.11 7.70 5.09
N LYS A 201 16.90 6.57 5.73
CA LYS A 201 16.79 5.27 5.08
C LYS A 201 15.34 4.83 4.98
N LEU A 202 15.00 4.14 3.89
CA LEU A 202 13.67 3.61 3.60
C LEU A 202 13.72 2.08 3.67
N MET A 203 13.07 1.47 4.67
CA MET A 203 13.04 0.01 4.85
C MET A 203 11.65 -0.54 4.57
N GLY A 204 11.51 -1.33 3.51
CA GLY A 204 10.32 -2.13 3.26
C GLY A 204 10.37 -3.45 4.03
N ILE A 205 9.40 -3.70 4.90
CA ILE A 205 9.18 -5.03 5.48
C ILE A 205 8.38 -5.83 4.45
N SER A 206 8.98 -6.90 3.93
CA SER A 206 8.31 -7.75 2.95
C SER A 206 7.13 -8.50 3.59
N ILE A 207 6.02 -8.54 2.86
CA ILE A 207 4.81 -9.25 3.28
C ILE A 207 4.86 -10.72 2.84
N ASP A 208 5.31 -10.98 1.61
CA ASP A 208 5.16 -12.28 0.97
C ASP A 208 6.27 -12.63 -0.05
N GLU A 209 7.23 -11.74 -0.24
CA GLU A 209 8.24 -11.92 -1.29
C GLU A 209 9.65 -12.05 -0.73
N PRO A 210 10.51 -12.88 -1.33
CA PRO A 210 11.93 -12.88 -1.04
C PRO A 210 12.58 -11.51 -1.29
N GLN A 211 13.57 -11.17 -0.47
CA GLN A 211 14.26 -9.88 -0.51
C GLN A 211 14.73 -9.49 -1.92
N ALA A 212 15.48 -10.37 -2.58
CA ALA A 212 16.07 -10.08 -3.89
C ALA A 212 15.02 -9.77 -4.96
N ILE A 213 13.93 -10.56 -4.99
CA ILE A 213 12.82 -10.37 -5.95
C ILE A 213 12.15 -9.01 -5.75
N LEU A 214 11.89 -8.65 -4.50
CA LEU A 214 11.22 -7.38 -4.19
C LEU A 214 12.14 -6.18 -4.43
N GLN A 215 13.44 -6.30 -4.13
CA GLN A 215 14.44 -5.28 -4.43
C GLN A 215 14.55 -5.00 -5.93
N ASP A 216 14.67 -6.03 -6.76
CA ASP A 216 14.77 -5.89 -8.22
C ASP A 216 13.48 -5.28 -8.81
N ARG A 217 12.31 -5.75 -8.36
CA ARG A 217 11.01 -5.19 -8.76
C ARG A 217 10.89 -3.72 -8.42
N CYS A 218 11.26 -3.33 -7.20
CA CYS A 218 11.19 -1.94 -6.76
C CYS A 218 12.17 -1.04 -7.50
N ALA A 219 13.39 -1.49 -7.71
CA ALA A 219 14.41 -0.72 -8.43
C ALA A 219 14.01 -0.47 -9.89
N ARG A 220 13.53 -1.52 -10.58
CA ARG A 220 13.03 -1.39 -11.94
C ARG A 220 11.87 -0.41 -12.02
N LEU A 221 10.86 -0.58 -11.17
CA LEU A 221 9.68 0.27 -11.17
C LEU A 221 10.01 1.73 -10.78
N ALA A 222 10.98 1.97 -9.88
CA ALA A 222 11.45 3.31 -9.55
C ALA A 222 12.11 3.98 -10.76
N SER A 223 12.94 3.23 -11.51
CA SER A 223 13.58 3.72 -12.73
C SER A 223 12.57 4.03 -13.84
N GLU A 224 11.59 3.16 -14.05
CA GLU A 224 10.50 3.38 -15.01
C GLU A 224 9.64 4.61 -14.63
N SER A 225 9.41 4.80 -13.33
CA SER A 225 8.68 5.98 -12.82
C SER A 225 9.48 7.28 -13.03
N ALA A 226 10.81 7.22 -12.90
CA ALA A 226 11.68 8.35 -13.21
C ALA A 226 11.57 8.75 -14.69
N VAL A 227 11.61 7.77 -15.61
CA VAL A 227 11.40 8.02 -17.06
C VAL A 227 10.06 8.71 -17.31
N LYS A 228 8.99 8.29 -16.63
CA LYS A 228 7.66 8.92 -16.78
C LYS A 228 7.65 10.39 -16.33
N LEU A 229 8.48 10.74 -15.35
CA LEU A 229 8.68 12.12 -14.90
C LEU A 229 9.71 12.91 -15.71
N GLU A 230 10.30 12.31 -16.77
CA GLU A 230 11.42 12.87 -17.55
C GLU A 230 12.67 13.16 -16.67
N GLU A 231 12.87 12.31 -15.66
CA GLU A 231 14.04 12.36 -14.79
C GLU A 231 15.07 11.28 -15.15
N ARG A 232 16.36 11.59 -14.96
CA ARG A 232 17.48 10.69 -15.32
C ARG A 232 17.93 9.80 -14.15
N ALA A 233 17.02 9.48 -13.21
CA ALA A 233 17.34 8.64 -12.08
C ALA A 233 17.19 7.17 -12.47
N VAL A 234 18.24 6.38 -12.23
CA VAL A 234 18.26 4.92 -12.40
C VAL A 234 18.57 4.29 -11.04
N PHE A 235 17.90 3.20 -10.75
CA PHE A 235 18.02 2.46 -9.50
C PHE A 235 18.38 1.00 -9.77
N THR A 236 19.13 0.43 -8.85
CA THR A 236 19.48 -0.99 -8.79
C THR A 236 18.92 -1.60 -7.50
N SER A 237 18.94 -2.93 -7.39
CA SER A 237 18.53 -3.63 -6.16
C SER A 237 19.29 -3.15 -4.90
N ARG A 238 20.52 -2.63 -5.06
CA ARG A 238 21.34 -2.09 -3.95
C ARG A 238 20.80 -0.78 -3.38
N ASP A 239 19.98 -0.06 -4.15
CA ASP A 239 19.36 1.22 -3.73
C ASP A 239 18.07 0.99 -2.95
N VAL A 240 17.61 -0.26 -2.81
CA VAL A 240 16.35 -0.64 -2.19
C VAL A 240 16.60 -1.49 -0.96
N ILE A 241 16.21 -1.01 0.22
CA ILE A 241 16.34 -1.77 1.47
C ILE A 241 15.04 -2.54 1.71
N VAL A 242 15.14 -3.87 1.74
CA VAL A 242 14.05 -4.78 2.06
C VAL A 242 14.49 -5.70 3.19
N ASN A 243 13.63 -5.88 4.19
CA ASN A 243 13.77 -6.94 5.18
C ASN A 243 12.68 -7.99 4.95
N SER A 244 13.06 -9.23 4.66
CA SER A 244 12.17 -10.37 4.42
C SER A 244 12.17 -11.41 5.55
N GLU A 245 12.76 -11.09 6.71
CA GLU A 245 12.81 -12.03 7.85
C GLU A 245 11.43 -12.34 8.42
N TYR A 246 10.45 -11.47 8.18
CA TYR A 246 9.11 -11.56 8.77
C TYR A 246 8.04 -12.11 7.81
N CYS A 247 8.40 -12.51 6.58
CA CYS A 247 7.42 -12.94 5.57
C CYS A 247 7.19 -14.46 5.48
N SER A 248 7.89 -15.27 6.28
CA SER A 248 7.90 -16.75 6.16
C SER A 248 6.53 -17.41 6.35
N ALA A 249 5.64 -16.80 7.13
CA ALA A 249 4.29 -17.31 7.32
C ALA A 249 3.40 -17.17 6.07
N GLY A 250 3.81 -16.34 5.11
CA GLY A 250 3.04 -16.07 3.90
C GLY A 250 2.02 -14.94 4.02
N TYR A 251 1.36 -14.67 2.88
CA TYR A 251 0.38 -13.58 2.76
C TYR A 251 -0.88 -13.86 3.58
N GLY A 252 -1.28 -12.89 4.40
CA GLY A 252 -2.54 -12.94 5.14
C GLY A 252 -2.56 -13.88 6.34
N VAL A 253 -1.45 -14.52 6.67
CA VAL A 253 -1.32 -15.36 7.86
C VAL A 253 -0.97 -14.48 9.05
N LEU A 254 -1.84 -14.49 10.06
CA LEU A 254 -1.66 -13.75 11.31
C LEU A 254 -0.84 -14.58 12.30
N THR A 255 0.33 -14.09 12.66
CA THR A 255 1.22 -14.71 13.66
C THR A 255 1.22 -13.93 14.97
N ASP A 256 1.96 -14.40 15.97
CA ASP A 256 2.10 -13.67 17.25
C ASP A 256 2.78 -12.31 17.06
N LEU A 257 3.63 -12.17 16.04
CA LEU A 257 4.29 -10.92 15.69
C LEU A 257 3.26 -9.82 15.37
N GLU A 258 2.33 -10.09 14.46
CA GLU A 258 1.29 -9.15 14.07
C GLU A 258 0.29 -8.91 15.20
N ARG A 259 -0.11 -9.98 15.93
CA ARG A 259 -1.04 -9.86 17.08
C ARG A 259 -0.47 -8.94 18.15
N GLU A 260 0.80 -9.11 18.50
CA GLU A 260 1.47 -8.27 19.50
C GLU A 260 1.49 -6.81 19.01
N ALA A 261 1.92 -6.56 17.78
CA ALA A 261 2.00 -5.22 17.22
C ALA A 261 0.63 -4.51 17.21
N ILE A 262 -0.41 -5.19 16.72
CA ILE A 262 -1.79 -4.65 16.68
C ILE A 262 -2.24 -4.27 18.09
N ARG A 263 -2.07 -5.16 19.07
CA ARG A 263 -2.48 -4.91 20.46
C ARG A 263 -1.66 -3.80 21.12
N LEU A 264 -0.35 -3.77 20.86
CA LEU A 264 0.54 -2.78 21.46
C LEU A 264 0.20 -1.38 20.94
N PHE A 265 0.08 -1.17 19.62
CA PHE A 265 -0.31 0.10 19.02
C PHE A 265 -1.68 0.56 19.49
N ALA A 266 -2.66 -0.34 19.56
CA ALA A 266 -3.99 -0.01 20.05
C ALA A 266 -3.97 0.44 21.54
N LYS A 267 -3.22 -0.25 22.41
CA LYS A 267 -3.18 0.04 23.85
C LYS A 267 -2.33 1.25 24.21
N THR A 268 -1.26 1.51 23.45
CA THR A 268 -0.35 2.62 23.77
C THR A 268 -0.77 3.91 23.08
N GLU A 269 -1.16 3.86 21.80
CA GLU A 269 -1.38 5.04 20.98
C GLU A 269 -2.82 5.20 20.46
N GLY A 270 -3.71 4.21 20.70
CA GLY A 270 -5.05 4.22 20.14
C GLY A 270 -5.09 4.07 18.62
N ILE A 271 -4.04 3.48 18.03
CA ILE A 271 -3.90 3.31 16.59
C ILE A 271 -4.19 1.86 16.20
N LEU A 272 -5.06 1.66 15.21
CA LEU A 272 -5.43 0.34 14.71
C LEU A 272 -4.62 -0.03 13.48
N LEU A 273 -3.83 -1.08 13.56
CA LEU A 273 -3.10 -1.67 12.43
C LEU A 273 -3.92 -2.79 11.79
N ASP A 274 -3.64 -3.12 10.53
CA ASP A 274 -4.26 -4.27 9.86
C ASP A 274 -3.44 -5.56 10.07
N PRO A 275 -4.07 -6.74 9.98
CA PRO A 275 -3.39 -8.02 10.24
C PRO A 275 -2.43 -8.47 9.12
N VAL A 276 -2.46 -7.86 7.94
CA VAL A 276 -1.71 -8.34 6.77
C VAL A 276 -0.46 -7.51 6.51
N TYR A 277 -0.60 -6.19 6.49
CA TYR A 277 0.45 -5.26 6.04
C TYR A 277 1.06 -4.48 7.20
N THR A 278 0.28 -3.59 7.82
CA THR A 278 0.81 -2.68 8.83
C THR A 278 1.13 -3.38 10.13
N GLY A 279 0.38 -4.42 10.49
CA GLY A 279 0.72 -5.28 11.63
C GLY A 279 2.07 -5.96 11.46
N ARG A 280 2.34 -6.53 10.27
CA ARG A 280 3.65 -7.16 9.98
C ARG A 280 4.78 -6.14 9.96
N ALA A 281 4.58 -4.99 9.30
CA ALA A 281 5.60 -3.94 9.26
C ALA A 281 5.91 -3.38 10.66
N ALA A 282 4.89 -3.15 11.48
CA ALA A 282 5.05 -2.70 12.86
C ALA A 282 5.68 -3.78 13.75
N GLY A 283 5.28 -5.05 13.58
CA GLY A 283 5.90 -6.16 14.30
C GLY A 283 7.38 -6.30 13.98
N GLY A 284 7.76 -6.21 12.70
CA GLY A 284 9.16 -6.19 12.30
C GLY A 284 9.91 -4.98 12.86
N MET A 285 9.29 -3.79 12.87
CA MET A 285 9.88 -2.60 13.49
C MET A 285 10.10 -2.79 14.99
N ILE A 286 9.13 -3.33 15.72
CA ILE A 286 9.23 -3.61 17.17
C ILE A 286 10.37 -4.60 17.45
N ASP A 287 10.45 -5.67 16.70
CA ASP A 287 11.50 -6.68 16.83
C ASP A 287 12.89 -6.08 16.57
N LEU A 288 13.03 -5.25 15.53
CA LEU A 288 14.27 -4.54 15.22
C LEU A 288 14.68 -3.54 16.33
N VAL A 289 13.71 -2.86 16.98
CA VAL A 289 13.97 -2.02 18.15
C VAL A 289 14.52 -2.87 19.30
N ARG A 290 13.88 -3.98 19.63
CA ARG A 290 14.29 -4.90 20.71
C ARG A 290 15.66 -5.53 20.44
N LYS A 291 15.99 -5.80 19.20
CA LYS A 291 17.32 -6.28 18.79
C LYS A 291 18.40 -5.20 18.79
N GLY A 292 18.06 -3.95 19.07
CA GLY A 292 19.00 -2.82 19.07
C GLY A 292 19.47 -2.41 17.67
N PHE A 293 18.74 -2.80 16.61
CA PHE A 293 19.03 -2.37 15.25
C PHE A 293 18.85 -0.84 15.10
N PHE A 294 17.79 -0.30 15.70
CA PHE A 294 17.59 1.13 15.84
C PHE A 294 18.13 1.59 17.20
N THR A 295 19.05 2.53 17.19
CA THR A 295 19.64 3.06 18.43
C THR A 295 18.73 4.10 19.08
N ARG A 296 18.85 4.28 20.41
CA ARG A 296 18.03 5.24 21.18
C ARG A 296 18.10 6.71 20.67
N ASN A 297 19.21 7.06 20.05
CA ASN A 297 19.42 8.43 19.52
C ASN A 297 18.82 8.64 18.13
N GLN A 298 18.28 7.60 17.53
CA GLN A 298 17.63 7.66 16.23
C GLN A 298 16.15 8.00 16.33
N THR A 299 15.62 8.51 15.24
CA THR A 299 14.18 8.73 15.04
C THR A 299 13.69 7.78 13.96
N VAL A 300 12.66 6.99 14.26
CA VAL A 300 12.08 5.99 13.35
C VAL A 300 10.61 6.33 13.11
N LEU A 301 10.19 6.32 11.87
CA LEU A 301 8.81 6.55 11.46
C LEU A 301 8.22 5.29 10.85
N LEU A 302 7.08 4.83 11.36
CA LEU A 302 6.24 3.86 10.68
C LEU A 302 5.32 4.59 9.69
N TRP A 303 5.35 4.21 8.41
CA TRP A 303 4.38 4.71 7.45
C TRP A 303 3.17 3.80 7.44
N HIS A 304 2.09 4.25 8.05
CA HIS A 304 0.84 3.50 8.18
C HIS A 304 0.07 3.51 6.85
N THR A 305 0.21 2.46 6.09
CA THR A 305 -0.37 2.34 4.73
C THR A 305 -1.86 2.03 4.69
N GLY A 306 -2.55 2.00 5.82
CA GLY A 306 -3.98 1.69 5.93
C GLY A 306 -4.25 0.19 6.08
N GLY A 307 -5.45 -0.24 5.69
CA GLY A 307 -5.83 -1.65 5.72
C GLY A 307 -6.72 -2.05 6.90
N THR A 308 -7.03 -1.14 7.80
CA THR A 308 -7.76 -1.37 9.06
C THR A 308 -9.08 -2.14 8.89
N THR A 309 -9.75 -2.02 7.74
CA THR A 309 -10.98 -2.78 7.45
C THR A 309 -10.77 -4.29 7.55
N ALA A 310 -9.57 -4.80 7.26
CA ALA A 310 -9.27 -6.23 7.34
C ALA A 310 -9.37 -6.79 8.78
N LEU A 311 -9.31 -5.95 9.83
CA LEU A 311 -9.57 -6.38 11.20
C LEU A 311 -10.96 -7.00 11.38
N PHE A 312 -11.92 -6.58 10.57
CA PHE A 312 -13.31 -7.03 10.61
C PHE A 312 -13.61 -8.17 9.64
N ALA A 313 -12.59 -8.74 8.99
CA ALA A 313 -12.77 -9.93 8.18
C ALA A 313 -12.94 -11.17 9.09
N ASP A 314 -13.90 -12.03 8.76
CA ASP A 314 -14.24 -13.20 9.57
C ASP A 314 -13.04 -14.05 9.97
N GLN A 315 -12.09 -14.20 9.05
CA GLN A 315 -10.86 -14.96 9.29
C GLN A 315 -9.97 -14.39 10.40
N TYR A 316 -10.13 -13.12 10.80
CA TYR A 316 -9.28 -12.48 11.82
C TYR A 316 -10.01 -12.16 13.13
N GLN A 317 -11.34 -12.06 13.14
CA GLN A 317 -12.12 -11.62 14.30
C GLN A 317 -11.86 -12.44 15.58
N ASN A 318 -11.64 -13.75 15.44
CA ASN A 318 -11.39 -14.64 16.58
C ASN A 318 -9.89 -14.87 16.84
N GLN A 319 -9.02 -14.19 16.14
CA GLN A 319 -7.57 -14.39 16.25
C GLN A 319 -6.82 -13.20 16.89
N LEU A 320 -7.49 -12.07 17.11
CA LEU A 320 -6.93 -10.84 17.66
C LEU A 320 -7.10 -10.67 19.16
#